data_a307ae410aa993d6f5690152c10bf010
#
_entry.id   a307ae410aa993d6f5690152c10bf010
#
_cell.length_a   1.000
_cell.length_b   1.000
_cell.length_c   1.000
_cell.angle_alpha   90.00
_cell.angle_beta   90.00
_cell.angle_gamma   90.00
#
_symmetry.space_group_name_H-M   'P 1'
#
loop_
_entity.id
_entity.type
_entity.pdbx_description
1 polymer ?
#
loop_
_entity_poly.entity_id
_entity_poly.type
_entity_poly.pdbx_seq_one_letter_code
_entity_poly.pdbx_strand_id
1 'polypeptide(L)'
;RKGGGGLTRPELAILLAYSKIWLNNHLLASDVPEDPYLSSELERYFPAPIRERFPRAIARHRLRREIIATTTTNSLVNRMGPTFVPRAQEDTGAEPAQVARAYTAAREIFAMRAVWEHIEGLDNRVPARLQYEAAFQTSRLLRHATYWLLTARSSGLQVDAAVGEFRDGVRELEAEIAQVLTGAELVRFDASRTRYSQAGLPPELAARVASLEALNAALDIVEISAAHRVRVAETARVYFEVGKRIGFDWLRAGIEKLTVEGPWQAIARTALRDTALRVHRRLTERVLARKERGTAESRVTAWVEAAGKDLALWQRTLTDMRAAGAGDFATLTVGVESVRKLAN
;
A
#
# COMPACT_ATOMS: atom_id res chain seq x y z
N ARG A 1 -13.36 -6.65 26.37
CA ARG A 1 -14.73 -6.75 26.93
C ARG A 1 -15.33 -8.10 26.57
N LYS A 2 -15.83 -8.84 27.58
CA LYS A 2 -16.53 -10.11 27.39
C LYS A 2 -18.00 -9.96 26.92
N GLY A 3 -18.35 -8.88 26.27
CA GLY A 3 -19.70 -8.65 25.75
C GLY A 3 -19.61 -7.75 24.53
N GLY A 4 -20.04 -8.22 23.39
CA GLY A 4 -19.93 -7.74 22.02
C GLY A 4 -20.21 -6.26 21.67
N GLY A 5 -19.94 -5.33 22.55
CA GLY A 5 -20.01 -3.89 22.32
C GLY A 5 -18.61 -3.32 22.04
N GLY A 6 -18.48 -2.50 20.99
CA GLY A 6 -17.27 -1.76 20.70
C GLY A 6 -16.89 -0.77 21.82
N LEU A 7 -15.76 -0.08 21.65
CA LEU A 7 -15.30 0.97 22.56
C LEU A 7 -16.20 2.23 22.41
N THR A 8 -16.46 2.89 23.53
CA THR A 8 -17.10 4.20 23.55
C THR A 8 -16.11 5.29 23.09
N ARG A 9 -16.61 6.46 22.72
CA ARG A 9 -15.74 7.59 22.32
C ARG A 9 -14.69 7.98 23.38
N PRO A 10 -15.02 8.07 24.69
CA PRO A 10 -14.02 8.33 25.72
C PRO A 10 -12.95 7.21 25.82
N GLU A 11 -13.35 5.94 25.73
CA GLU A 11 -12.40 4.82 25.73
C GLU A 11 -11.48 4.84 24.53
N LEU A 12 -11.99 5.21 23.33
CA LEU A 12 -11.17 5.40 22.14
C LEU A 12 -10.21 6.58 22.30
N ALA A 13 -10.63 7.67 22.91
CA ALA A 13 -9.77 8.82 23.17
C ALA A 13 -8.60 8.46 24.11
N ILE A 14 -8.89 7.69 25.17
CA ILE A 14 -7.87 7.17 26.07
C ILE A 14 -6.90 6.24 25.32
N LEU A 15 -7.40 5.31 24.54
CA LEU A 15 -6.56 4.40 23.75
C LEU A 15 -5.65 5.17 22.79
N LEU A 16 -6.16 6.18 22.10
CA LEU A 16 -5.39 7.04 21.21
C LEU A 16 -4.29 7.81 21.98
N ALA A 17 -4.62 8.37 23.15
CA ALA A 17 -3.66 9.09 23.97
C ALA A 17 -2.51 8.20 24.43
N TYR A 18 -2.82 7.03 25.00
CA TYR A 18 -1.81 6.08 25.44
C TYR A 18 -0.98 5.50 24.28
N SER A 19 -1.58 5.24 23.14
CA SER A 19 -0.85 4.80 21.95
C SER A 19 0.16 5.85 21.48
N LYS A 20 -0.21 7.12 21.53
CA LYS A 20 0.71 8.23 21.20
C LYS A 20 1.84 8.35 22.22
N ILE A 21 1.54 8.28 23.50
CA ILE A 21 2.56 8.34 24.57
C ILE A 21 3.53 7.17 24.41
N TRP A 22 3.01 5.96 24.24
CA TRP A 22 3.81 4.76 24.07
C TRP A 22 4.73 4.88 22.84
N LEU A 23 4.19 5.22 21.66
CA LEU A 23 4.97 5.35 20.44
C LEU A 23 6.00 6.48 20.54
N ASN A 24 5.60 7.65 21.05
CA ASN A 24 6.51 8.78 21.22
C ASN A 24 7.72 8.43 22.09
N ASN A 25 7.51 7.70 23.19
CA ASN A 25 8.60 7.27 24.08
C ASN A 25 9.57 6.32 23.35
N HIS A 26 9.05 5.38 22.52
CA HIS A 26 9.90 4.49 21.72
C HIS A 26 10.69 5.27 20.67
N LEU A 27 10.08 6.23 19.98
CA LEU A 27 10.76 7.05 18.99
C LEU A 27 11.82 7.96 19.63
N LEU A 28 11.55 8.53 20.80
CA LEU A 28 12.54 9.33 21.55
C LEU A 28 13.73 8.50 22.03
N ALA A 29 13.51 7.24 22.40
CA ALA A 29 14.58 6.32 22.81
C ALA A 29 15.38 5.75 21.62
N SER A 30 14.93 5.97 20.39
CA SER A 30 15.57 5.51 19.16
C SER A 30 16.38 6.61 18.46
N ASP A 31 16.97 6.27 17.30
CA ASP A 31 17.67 7.18 16.41
C ASP A 31 16.77 7.87 15.36
N VAL A 32 15.45 7.68 15.43
CA VAL A 32 14.47 8.33 14.51
C VAL A 32 14.57 9.86 14.57
N PRO A 33 14.73 10.53 15.72
CA PRO A 33 14.88 11.99 15.75
C PRO A 33 16.15 12.53 15.10
N GLU A 34 17.15 11.68 14.88
CA GLU A 34 18.41 12.00 14.19
C GLU A 34 18.37 11.70 12.70
N ASP A 35 17.33 11.04 12.22
CA ASP A 35 17.18 10.72 10.80
C ASP A 35 17.16 12.02 9.96
N PRO A 36 18.09 12.19 9.00
CA PRO A 36 18.19 13.42 8.22
C PRO A 36 16.92 13.77 7.46
N TYR A 37 16.20 12.76 6.96
CA TYR A 37 14.97 12.96 6.23
C TYR A 37 13.85 13.47 7.15
N LEU A 38 13.77 12.93 8.36
CA LEU A 38 12.77 13.32 9.36
C LEU A 38 13.04 14.71 9.96
N SER A 39 14.21 15.29 9.75
CA SER A 39 14.48 16.69 10.16
C SER A 39 13.51 17.68 9.47
N SER A 40 12.98 17.36 8.31
CA SER A 40 11.94 18.15 7.64
C SER A 40 10.62 18.25 8.44
N GLU A 41 10.37 17.31 9.35
CA GLU A 41 9.20 17.39 10.26
C GLU A 41 9.36 18.51 11.28
N LEU A 42 10.59 18.75 11.73
CA LEU A 42 10.90 19.87 12.60
C LEU A 42 10.59 21.21 11.92
N GLU A 43 11.00 21.38 10.67
CA GLU A 43 10.74 22.63 9.94
C GLU A 43 9.24 22.84 9.75
N ARG A 44 8.51 21.80 9.39
CA ARG A 44 7.05 21.87 9.16
C ARG A 44 6.24 22.14 10.42
N TYR A 45 6.76 21.87 11.58
CA TYR A 45 6.11 22.16 12.86
C TYR A 45 5.92 23.64 13.08
N PHE A 46 6.80 24.49 12.53
CA PHE A 46 6.73 25.92 12.67
C PHE A 46 5.96 26.59 11.52
N PRO A 47 5.19 27.67 11.80
CA PRO A 47 4.54 28.46 10.76
C PRO A 47 5.52 29.01 9.72
N ALA A 48 5.06 29.20 8.47
CA ALA A 48 5.91 29.64 7.36
C ALA A 48 6.72 30.93 7.68
N PRO A 49 6.16 32.00 8.27
CA PRO A 49 6.95 33.20 8.60
C PRO A 49 8.12 32.94 9.55
N ILE A 50 7.98 31.97 10.47
CA ILE A 50 9.06 31.59 11.41
C ILE A 50 10.12 30.75 10.69
N ARG A 51 9.70 29.82 9.81
CA ARG A 51 10.62 29.02 9.01
C ARG A 51 11.51 29.87 8.11
N GLU A 52 10.92 30.84 7.45
CA GLU A 52 11.62 31.74 6.54
C GLU A 52 12.61 32.65 7.28
N ARG A 53 12.22 33.15 8.44
CA ARG A 53 13.02 34.10 9.19
C ARG A 53 14.11 33.45 10.05
N PHE A 54 13.88 32.25 10.59
CA PHE A 54 14.74 31.63 11.60
C PHE A 54 15.17 30.18 11.30
N PRO A 55 15.55 29.80 10.06
CA PRO A 55 15.81 28.42 9.69
C PRO A 55 16.94 27.79 10.52
N ARG A 56 18.01 28.56 10.81
CA ARG A 56 19.14 28.09 11.64
C ARG A 56 18.77 27.86 13.11
N ALA A 57 17.86 28.69 13.66
CA ALA A 57 17.40 28.52 15.03
C ALA A 57 16.50 27.29 15.17
N ILE A 58 15.66 27.05 14.18
CA ILE A 58 14.82 25.84 14.09
C ILE A 58 15.71 24.58 14.05
N ALA A 59 16.69 24.53 13.17
CA ALA A 59 17.60 23.38 13.04
C ALA A 59 18.36 23.06 14.36
N ARG A 60 18.59 24.08 15.18
CA ARG A 60 19.27 23.95 16.50
C ARG A 60 18.29 24.02 17.67
N HIS A 61 17.00 23.81 17.44
CA HIS A 61 16.00 23.90 18.50
C HIS A 61 16.28 22.91 19.62
N ARG A 62 16.21 23.34 20.89
CA ARG A 62 16.55 22.52 22.05
C ARG A 62 15.68 21.27 22.17
N LEU A 63 14.41 21.36 21.77
CA LEU A 63 13.43 20.27 21.77
C LEU A 63 13.25 19.63 20.38
N ARG A 64 14.28 19.68 19.52
CA ARG A 64 14.17 19.13 18.15
C ARG A 64 13.79 17.65 18.15
N ARG A 65 14.36 16.87 19.05
CA ARG A 65 14.08 15.43 19.19
C ARG A 65 12.62 15.18 19.52
N GLU A 66 12.13 15.89 20.53
CA GLU A 66 10.75 15.78 21.03
C GLU A 66 9.75 16.22 19.96
N ILE A 67 10.04 17.30 19.22
CA ILE A 67 9.18 17.78 18.12
C ILE A 67 9.12 16.76 17.00
N ILE A 68 10.25 16.21 16.54
CA ILE A 68 10.28 15.22 15.47
C ILE A 68 9.53 13.94 15.91
N ALA A 69 9.81 13.42 17.10
CA ALA A 69 9.15 12.23 17.63
C ALA A 69 7.63 12.45 17.75
N THR A 70 7.19 13.60 18.29
CA THR A 70 5.77 13.93 18.46
C THR A 70 5.08 14.09 17.12
N THR A 71 5.67 14.79 16.16
CA THR A 71 5.10 15.00 14.83
C THR A 71 4.96 13.70 14.09
N THR A 72 5.99 12.85 14.12
CA THR A 72 5.98 11.51 13.49
C THR A 72 4.92 10.62 14.14
N THR A 73 4.85 10.58 15.47
CA THR A 73 3.83 9.86 16.22
C THR A 73 2.42 10.32 15.87
N ASN A 74 2.18 11.62 15.86
CA ASN A 74 0.87 12.16 15.52
C ASN A 74 0.47 11.82 14.08
N SER A 75 1.38 11.98 13.13
CA SER A 75 1.13 11.61 11.74
C SER A 75 0.74 10.13 11.64
N LEU A 76 1.50 9.25 12.25
CA LEU A 76 1.29 7.81 12.18
C LEU A 76 -0.02 7.40 12.87
N VAL A 77 -0.23 7.78 14.12
CA VAL A 77 -1.41 7.35 14.89
C VAL A 77 -2.70 7.97 14.34
N ASN A 78 -2.68 9.23 13.91
CA ASN A 78 -3.87 9.89 13.36
C ASN A 78 -4.28 9.31 12.00
N ARG A 79 -3.34 8.86 11.18
CA ARG A 79 -3.62 8.34 9.82
C ARG A 79 -3.82 6.83 9.78
N MET A 80 -3.13 6.09 10.65
CA MET A 80 -3.15 4.62 10.61
C MET A 80 -3.92 3.98 11.76
N GLY A 81 -4.24 4.76 12.78
CA GLY A 81 -4.92 4.31 13.99
C GLY A 81 -3.98 3.78 15.08
N PRO A 82 -4.52 3.62 16.32
CA PRO A 82 -3.72 3.33 17.52
C PRO A 82 -3.10 1.93 17.53
N THR A 83 -3.66 0.99 16.78
CA THR A 83 -3.23 -0.42 16.76
C THR A 83 -2.28 -0.76 15.63
N PHE A 84 -1.96 0.20 14.76
CA PHE A 84 -1.18 -0.09 13.56
C PHE A 84 0.26 -0.52 13.88
N VAL A 85 0.97 0.26 14.73
CA VAL A 85 2.37 -0.04 15.06
C VAL A 85 2.49 -1.35 15.85
N PRO A 86 1.75 -1.59 16.95
CA PRO A 86 1.78 -2.87 17.64
C PRO A 86 1.51 -4.06 16.71
N ARG A 87 0.52 -3.94 15.82
CA ARG A 87 0.22 -5.01 14.87
C ARG A 87 1.34 -5.23 13.85
N ALA A 88 1.94 -4.16 13.34
CA ALA A 88 3.08 -4.29 12.43
C ALA A 88 4.27 -4.98 13.11
N GLN A 89 4.52 -4.71 14.40
CA GLN A 89 5.52 -5.44 15.19
C GLN A 89 5.18 -6.93 15.32
N GLU A 90 3.93 -7.26 15.68
CA GLU A 90 3.48 -8.64 15.78
C GLU A 90 3.61 -9.40 14.46
N ASP A 91 3.25 -8.77 13.35
CA ASP A 91 3.23 -9.40 12.02
C ASP A 91 4.62 -9.52 11.37
N THR A 92 5.54 -8.61 11.66
CA THR A 92 6.85 -8.51 10.96
C THR A 92 8.07 -8.65 11.85
N GLY A 93 7.92 -8.57 13.17
CA GLY A 93 9.03 -8.49 14.12
C GLY A 93 9.77 -7.13 14.10
N ALA A 94 9.27 -6.13 13.38
CA ALA A 94 9.93 -4.83 13.26
C ALA A 94 9.79 -3.99 14.53
N GLU A 95 10.83 -3.26 14.90
CA GLU A 95 10.77 -2.30 16.00
C GLU A 95 9.93 -1.06 15.63
N PRO A 96 9.33 -0.34 16.61
CA PRO A 96 8.53 0.87 16.37
C PRO A 96 9.23 1.92 15.51
N ALA A 97 10.54 2.07 15.67
CA ALA A 97 11.37 2.97 14.87
C ALA A 97 11.41 2.58 13.39
N GLN A 98 11.52 1.28 13.10
CA GLN A 98 11.51 0.76 11.73
C GLN A 98 10.13 0.96 11.09
N VAL A 99 9.05 0.71 11.84
CA VAL A 99 7.68 0.96 11.36
C VAL A 99 7.46 2.45 11.05
N ALA A 100 7.97 3.35 11.90
CA ALA A 100 7.87 4.79 11.69
C ALA A 100 8.64 5.25 10.44
N ARG A 101 9.85 4.72 10.18
CA ARG A 101 10.60 4.98 8.95
C ARG A 101 9.89 4.44 7.72
N ALA A 102 9.41 3.20 7.75
CA ALA A 102 8.70 2.59 6.63
C ALA A 102 7.40 3.35 6.30
N TYR A 103 6.64 3.75 7.31
CA TYR A 103 5.46 4.60 7.13
C TYR A 103 5.84 5.95 6.53
N THR A 104 6.90 6.58 7.02
CA THR A 104 7.36 7.88 6.51
C THR A 104 7.78 7.77 5.05
N ALA A 105 8.57 6.76 4.70
CA ALA A 105 8.96 6.49 3.32
C ALA A 105 7.73 6.27 2.42
N ALA A 106 6.80 5.40 2.82
CA ALA A 106 5.56 5.15 2.08
C ALA A 106 4.75 6.44 1.88
N ARG A 107 4.57 7.23 2.92
CA ARG A 107 3.85 8.52 2.87
C ARG A 107 4.44 9.47 1.83
N GLU A 108 5.77 9.54 1.78
CA GLU A 108 6.48 10.45 0.87
C GLU A 108 6.57 9.91 -0.56
N ILE A 109 6.77 8.59 -0.73
CA ILE A 109 6.76 7.93 -2.05
C ILE A 109 5.45 8.18 -2.77
N PHE A 110 4.33 8.05 -2.06
CA PHE A 110 2.98 8.22 -2.61
C PHE A 110 2.44 9.65 -2.48
N ALA A 111 3.24 10.63 -2.07
CA ALA A 111 2.85 12.05 -1.91
C ALA A 111 1.53 12.23 -1.10
N MET A 112 1.32 11.42 -0.04
CA MET A 112 0.05 11.36 0.67
C MET A 112 -0.33 12.66 1.38
N ARG A 113 0.64 13.53 1.69
CA ARG A 113 0.32 14.83 2.31
C ARG A 113 -0.58 15.68 1.41
N ALA A 114 -0.25 15.79 0.13
CA ALA A 114 -1.07 16.53 -0.83
C ALA A 114 -2.48 15.94 -0.96
N VAL A 115 -2.60 14.60 -0.94
CA VAL A 115 -3.91 13.94 -0.98
C VAL A 115 -4.74 14.27 0.25
N TRP A 116 -4.14 14.25 1.45
CA TRP A 116 -4.84 14.62 2.68
C TRP A 116 -5.24 16.08 2.71
N GLU A 117 -4.36 16.99 2.28
CA GLU A 117 -4.66 18.42 2.18
C GLU A 117 -5.86 18.68 1.25
N HIS A 118 -5.92 17.98 0.11
CA HIS A 118 -7.08 18.08 -0.78
C HIS A 118 -8.36 17.53 -0.14
N ILE A 119 -8.30 16.37 0.54
CA ILE A 119 -9.47 15.79 1.23
C ILE A 119 -9.96 16.71 2.36
N GLU A 120 -9.05 17.23 3.18
CA GLU A 120 -9.36 18.12 4.31
C GLU A 120 -9.86 19.48 3.82
N GLY A 121 -9.34 19.99 2.69
CA GLY A 121 -9.82 21.20 2.06
C GLY A 121 -11.27 21.13 1.54
N LEU A 122 -11.88 19.95 1.53
CA LEU A 122 -13.29 19.76 1.21
C LEU A 122 -14.20 19.81 2.44
N ASP A 123 -13.67 20.15 3.61
CA ASP A 123 -14.48 20.25 4.83
C ASP A 123 -15.64 21.26 4.62
N ASN A 124 -16.83 20.87 5.08
CA ASN A 124 -18.09 21.57 4.85
C ASN A 124 -18.53 21.74 3.37
N ARG A 125 -17.81 21.12 2.40
CA ARG A 125 -18.18 21.15 0.97
C ARG A 125 -18.75 19.84 0.48
N VAL A 126 -18.37 18.73 1.11
CA VAL A 126 -18.86 17.39 0.80
C VAL A 126 -19.29 16.69 2.08
N PRO A 127 -20.13 15.64 2.02
CA PRO A 127 -20.48 14.85 3.19
C PRO A 127 -19.25 14.29 3.90
N ALA A 128 -19.16 14.41 5.22
CA ALA A 128 -18.04 13.92 6.04
C ALA A 128 -17.77 12.42 5.79
N ARG A 129 -18.82 11.62 5.57
CA ARG A 129 -18.68 10.19 5.21
C ARG A 129 -17.81 10.00 3.96
N LEU A 130 -17.96 10.83 2.95
CA LEU A 130 -17.17 10.75 1.72
C LEU A 130 -15.69 11.07 1.97
N GLN A 131 -15.41 12.08 2.83
CA GLN A 131 -14.04 12.39 3.25
C GLN A 131 -13.41 11.22 4.02
N TYR A 132 -14.16 10.59 4.94
CA TYR A 132 -13.68 9.42 5.67
C TYR A 132 -13.41 8.22 4.74
N GLU A 133 -14.27 7.97 3.76
CA GLU A 133 -14.04 6.92 2.76
C GLU A 133 -12.77 7.17 1.96
N ALA A 134 -12.55 8.39 1.49
CA ALA A 134 -11.34 8.77 0.76
C ALA A 134 -10.08 8.64 1.65
N ALA A 135 -10.12 9.15 2.88
CA ALA A 135 -9.03 9.02 3.85
C ALA A 135 -8.72 7.56 4.19
N PHE A 136 -9.75 6.71 4.27
CA PHE A 136 -9.57 5.28 4.52
C PHE A 136 -8.84 4.57 3.38
N GLN A 137 -9.07 4.95 2.12
CA GLN A 137 -8.32 4.40 0.99
C GLN A 137 -6.82 4.76 1.09
N THR A 138 -6.49 5.98 1.52
CA THR A 138 -5.07 6.34 1.74
C THR A 138 -4.42 5.49 2.83
N SER A 139 -5.15 5.20 3.91
CA SER A 139 -4.66 4.34 5.00
C SER A 139 -4.45 2.90 4.54
N ARG A 140 -5.30 2.38 3.64
CA ARG A 140 -5.14 1.03 3.06
C ARG A 140 -3.86 0.93 2.22
N LEU A 141 -3.61 1.88 1.33
CA LEU A 141 -2.39 1.94 0.53
C LEU A 141 -1.15 2.06 1.42
N LEU A 142 -1.15 2.99 2.36
CA LEU A 142 -0.01 3.19 3.27
C LEU A 142 0.28 1.96 4.14
N ARG A 143 -0.75 1.26 4.61
CA ARG A 143 -0.58 -0.01 5.31
C ARG A 143 0.17 -1.01 4.43
N HIS A 144 -0.31 -1.22 3.21
CA HIS A 144 0.32 -2.15 2.27
C HIS A 144 1.76 -1.77 1.98
N ALA A 145 2.01 -0.52 1.62
CA ALA A 145 3.34 -0.02 1.30
C ALA A 145 4.31 -0.08 2.49
N THR A 146 3.82 0.23 3.71
CA THR A 146 4.63 0.12 4.94
C THR A 146 5.06 -1.33 5.18
N TYR A 147 4.14 -2.29 5.08
CA TYR A 147 4.45 -3.72 5.23
C TYR A 147 5.39 -4.21 4.13
N TRP A 148 5.19 -3.77 2.90
CA TRP A 148 6.07 -4.09 1.79
C TRP A 148 7.50 -3.62 2.09
N LEU A 149 7.69 -2.38 2.51
CA LEU A 149 9.00 -1.82 2.85
C LEU A 149 9.65 -2.55 4.03
N LEU A 150 8.90 -2.88 5.07
CA LEU A 150 9.40 -3.64 6.22
C LEU A 150 9.88 -5.03 5.83
N THR A 151 9.19 -5.68 4.90
CA THR A 151 9.52 -7.03 4.45
C THR A 151 10.66 -7.04 3.43
N ALA A 152 10.63 -6.13 2.45
CA ALA A 152 11.61 -6.08 1.37
C ALA A 152 12.94 -5.42 1.78
N ARG A 153 12.94 -4.58 2.82
CA ARG A 153 14.12 -3.80 3.30
C ARG A 153 14.37 -4.05 4.80
N SER A 154 14.25 -5.30 5.25
CA SER A 154 14.37 -5.69 6.66
C SER A 154 15.71 -5.34 7.32
N SER A 155 16.80 -5.20 6.56
CA SER A 155 18.16 -4.99 7.06
C SER A 155 18.57 -3.52 7.25
N GLY A 156 17.61 -2.60 7.39
CA GLY A 156 17.92 -1.20 7.69
C GLY A 156 17.39 -0.21 6.65
N LEU A 157 16.10 0.04 6.68
CA LEU A 157 15.44 1.02 5.81
C LEU A 157 15.95 2.44 6.09
N GLN A 158 16.55 3.06 5.09
CA GLN A 158 16.85 4.50 5.08
C GLN A 158 15.73 5.21 4.30
N VAL A 159 15.12 6.22 4.91
CA VAL A 159 13.94 6.89 4.34
C VAL A 159 14.28 7.61 3.03
N ASP A 160 15.38 8.34 2.98
CA ASP A 160 15.85 9.07 1.81
C ASP A 160 16.15 8.14 0.62
N ALA A 161 16.84 7.04 0.88
CA ALA A 161 17.18 6.05 -0.14
C ALA A 161 15.91 5.41 -0.72
N ALA A 162 14.96 4.98 0.13
CA ALA A 162 13.70 4.41 -0.34
C ALA A 162 12.86 5.42 -1.12
N VAL A 163 12.80 6.67 -0.66
CA VAL A 163 12.08 7.73 -1.36
C VAL A 163 12.74 8.02 -2.73
N GLY A 164 14.08 8.08 -2.79
CA GLY A 164 14.82 8.27 -4.03
C GLY A 164 14.64 7.13 -5.02
N GLU A 165 14.55 5.89 -4.53
CA GLU A 165 14.36 4.70 -5.36
C GLU A 165 12.96 4.64 -5.99
N PHE A 166 11.90 4.97 -5.23
CA PHE A 166 10.53 4.65 -5.64
C PHE A 166 9.69 5.83 -6.09
N ARG A 167 9.91 7.05 -5.58
CA ARG A 167 9.00 8.19 -5.77
C ARG A 167 8.72 8.52 -7.23
N ASP A 168 9.76 8.62 -8.05
CA ASP A 168 9.60 9.03 -9.45
C ASP A 168 8.90 7.97 -10.27
N GLY A 169 9.22 6.68 -10.05
CA GLY A 169 8.55 5.58 -10.71
C GLY A 169 7.07 5.45 -10.29
N VAL A 170 6.76 5.67 -9.02
CA VAL A 170 5.37 5.69 -8.53
C VAL A 170 4.59 6.85 -9.15
N ARG A 171 5.21 8.03 -9.26
CA ARG A 171 4.59 9.20 -9.91
C ARG A 171 4.35 8.96 -11.41
N GLU A 172 5.30 8.33 -12.12
CA GLU A 172 5.12 7.92 -13.52
C GLU A 172 3.94 6.95 -13.65
N LEU A 173 3.89 5.90 -12.82
CA LEU A 173 2.80 4.94 -12.83
C LEU A 173 1.45 5.60 -12.56
N GLU A 174 1.40 6.50 -11.56
CA GLU A 174 0.17 7.19 -11.22
C GLU A 174 -0.36 8.05 -12.38
N ALA A 175 0.51 8.75 -13.07
CA ALA A 175 0.12 9.58 -14.22
C ALA A 175 -0.44 8.75 -15.38
N GLU A 176 0.02 7.51 -15.54
CA GLU A 176 -0.42 6.61 -16.62
C GLU A 176 -1.41 5.52 -16.15
N ILE A 177 -1.90 5.57 -14.90
CA ILE A 177 -2.64 4.46 -14.30
C ILE A 177 -3.87 4.03 -15.13
N ALA A 178 -4.64 4.99 -15.63
CA ALA A 178 -5.83 4.69 -16.44
C ALA A 178 -5.49 4.01 -17.78
N GLN A 179 -4.28 4.21 -18.33
CA GLN A 179 -3.86 3.64 -19.61
C GLN A 179 -3.16 2.27 -19.45
N VAL A 180 -2.72 1.93 -18.23
CA VAL A 180 -2.03 0.66 -17.98
C VAL A 180 -2.92 -0.40 -17.36
N LEU A 181 -4.06 -0.01 -16.76
CA LEU A 181 -5.03 -0.94 -16.19
C LEU A 181 -5.77 -1.71 -17.29
N THR A 182 -6.07 -2.98 -17.04
CA THR A 182 -6.81 -3.85 -17.95
C THR A 182 -7.85 -4.69 -17.21
N GLY A 183 -8.85 -5.20 -17.94
CA GLY A 183 -9.83 -6.15 -17.41
C GLY A 183 -10.61 -5.60 -16.21
N ALA A 184 -10.74 -6.42 -15.18
CA ALA A 184 -11.51 -6.08 -13.96
C ALA A 184 -10.90 -4.93 -13.16
N GLU A 185 -9.57 -4.72 -13.22
CA GLU A 185 -8.92 -3.59 -12.55
C GLU A 185 -9.35 -2.26 -13.15
N LEU A 186 -9.39 -2.16 -14.49
CA LEU A 186 -9.88 -0.96 -15.18
C LEU A 186 -11.36 -0.70 -14.86
N VAL A 187 -12.19 -1.73 -14.90
CA VAL A 187 -13.62 -1.60 -14.55
C VAL A 187 -13.82 -1.09 -13.13
N ARG A 188 -13.05 -1.60 -12.16
CA ARG A 188 -13.11 -1.12 -10.76
C ARG A 188 -12.64 0.32 -10.61
N PHE A 189 -11.56 0.68 -11.30
CA PHE A 189 -11.04 2.05 -11.29
C PHE A 189 -12.08 3.04 -11.83
N ASP A 190 -12.67 2.75 -13.00
CA ASP A 190 -13.67 3.62 -13.62
C ASP A 190 -14.95 3.72 -12.79
N ALA A 191 -15.43 2.60 -12.24
CA ALA A 191 -16.60 2.59 -11.36
C ALA A 191 -16.33 3.42 -10.08
N SER A 192 -15.16 3.27 -9.48
CA SER A 192 -14.77 4.04 -8.27
C SER A 192 -14.62 5.52 -8.58
N ARG A 193 -13.96 5.87 -9.67
CA ARG A 193 -13.78 7.26 -10.11
C ARG A 193 -15.14 7.94 -10.35
N THR A 194 -16.03 7.25 -11.08
CA THR A 194 -17.39 7.76 -11.36
C THR A 194 -18.17 7.96 -10.07
N ARG A 195 -18.15 6.98 -9.17
CA ARG A 195 -18.83 7.04 -7.87
C ARG A 195 -18.34 8.21 -7.03
N TYR A 196 -17.03 8.42 -6.91
CA TYR A 196 -16.46 9.51 -6.16
C TYR A 196 -16.79 10.88 -6.77
N SER A 197 -16.73 11.02 -8.09
CA SER A 197 -17.10 12.26 -8.79
C SER A 197 -18.59 12.57 -8.60
N GLN A 198 -19.47 11.59 -8.76
CA GLN A 198 -20.92 11.76 -8.55
C GLN A 198 -21.26 12.08 -7.09
N ALA A 199 -20.48 11.60 -6.13
CA ALA A 199 -20.63 11.91 -4.72
C ALA A 199 -20.11 13.32 -4.33
N GLY A 200 -19.44 14.04 -5.24
CA GLY A 200 -19.00 15.42 -5.04
C GLY A 200 -17.50 15.64 -4.88
N LEU A 201 -16.66 14.62 -5.04
CA LEU A 201 -15.21 14.87 -5.08
C LEU A 201 -14.83 15.57 -6.40
N PRO A 202 -13.91 16.54 -6.37
CA PRO A 202 -13.34 17.11 -7.58
C PRO A 202 -12.77 15.99 -8.50
N PRO A 203 -12.90 16.11 -9.83
CA PRO A 203 -12.53 15.04 -10.76
C PRO A 203 -11.12 14.49 -10.58
N GLU A 204 -10.14 15.37 -10.34
CA GLU A 204 -8.75 14.99 -10.11
C GLU A 204 -8.59 14.17 -8.80
N LEU A 205 -9.22 14.62 -7.73
CA LEU A 205 -9.18 13.90 -6.45
C LEU A 205 -9.95 12.57 -6.54
N ALA A 206 -11.08 12.54 -7.25
CA ALA A 206 -11.84 11.31 -7.49
C ALA A 206 -11.00 10.27 -8.25
N ALA A 207 -10.29 10.68 -9.31
CA ALA A 207 -9.36 9.83 -10.05
C ALA A 207 -8.20 9.36 -9.14
N ARG A 208 -7.62 10.27 -8.36
CA ARG A 208 -6.54 9.96 -7.42
C ARG A 208 -6.95 8.94 -6.37
N VAL A 209 -8.10 9.12 -5.72
CA VAL A 209 -8.61 8.19 -4.71
C VAL A 209 -8.96 6.83 -5.35
N ALA A 210 -9.54 6.82 -6.55
CA ALA A 210 -9.84 5.59 -7.29
C ALA A 210 -8.58 4.81 -7.67
N SER A 211 -7.45 5.47 -7.95
CA SER A 211 -6.19 4.82 -8.33
C SER A 211 -5.49 4.11 -7.16
N LEU A 212 -5.78 4.49 -5.90
CA LEU A 212 -5.05 4.00 -4.72
C LEU A 212 -5.09 2.48 -4.58
N GLU A 213 -6.16 1.82 -5.01
CA GLU A 213 -6.26 0.37 -4.99
C GLU A 213 -5.26 -0.29 -5.96
N ALA A 214 -5.16 0.21 -7.18
CA ALA A 214 -4.23 -0.29 -8.19
C ALA A 214 -2.77 0.03 -7.82
N LEU A 215 -2.53 1.16 -7.16
CA LEU A 215 -1.20 1.58 -6.69
C LEU A 215 -0.65 0.71 -5.55
N ASN A 216 -1.40 -0.24 -4.99
CA ASN A 216 -0.84 -1.26 -4.11
C ASN A 216 0.25 -2.10 -4.80
N ALA A 217 0.24 -2.22 -6.13
CA ALA A 217 1.26 -2.91 -6.91
C ALA A 217 2.48 -2.03 -7.26
N ALA A 218 2.45 -0.73 -6.93
CA ALA A 218 3.39 0.23 -7.45
C ALA A 218 4.86 -0.07 -7.06
N LEU A 219 5.11 -0.47 -5.82
CA LEU A 219 6.46 -0.77 -5.36
C LEU A 219 7.04 -2.00 -6.08
N ASP A 220 6.23 -3.06 -6.27
CA ASP A 220 6.63 -4.22 -7.06
C ASP A 220 6.92 -3.84 -8.52
N ILE A 221 6.04 -3.06 -9.15
CA ILE A 221 6.18 -2.63 -10.54
C ILE A 221 7.45 -1.81 -10.74
N VAL A 222 7.73 -0.85 -9.84
CA VAL A 222 8.93 -0.01 -9.93
C VAL A 222 10.20 -0.85 -9.73
N GLU A 223 10.22 -1.77 -8.77
CA GLU A 223 11.38 -2.62 -8.53
C GLU A 223 11.63 -3.59 -9.71
N ILE A 224 10.59 -4.20 -10.28
CA ILE A 224 10.68 -5.02 -11.49
C ILE A 224 11.17 -4.20 -12.68
N SER A 225 10.64 -2.99 -12.87
CA SER A 225 11.05 -2.05 -13.91
C SER A 225 12.57 -1.77 -13.86
N ALA A 226 13.08 -1.46 -12.68
CA ALA A 226 14.50 -1.21 -12.46
C ALA A 226 15.35 -2.47 -12.73
N ALA A 227 14.94 -3.63 -12.21
CA ALA A 227 15.67 -4.89 -12.39
C ALA A 227 15.76 -5.35 -13.85
N HIS A 228 14.72 -5.16 -14.64
CA HIS A 228 14.65 -5.55 -16.04
C HIS A 228 15.03 -4.43 -17.02
N ARG A 229 15.25 -3.20 -16.53
CA ARG A 229 15.52 -2.01 -17.34
C ARG A 229 14.43 -1.74 -18.39
N VAL A 230 13.19 -1.89 -17.97
CA VAL A 230 11.98 -1.63 -18.76
C VAL A 230 11.27 -0.43 -18.15
N ARG A 231 10.61 0.41 -18.97
CA ARG A 231 9.86 1.56 -18.45
C ARG A 231 8.76 1.11 -17.48
N VAL A 232 8.51 1.93 -16.46
CA VAL A 232 7.50 1.64 -15.41
C VAL A 232 6.12 1.36 -16.02
N ALA A 233 5.67 2.21 -16.95
CA ALA A 233 4.38 2.03 -17.62
C ALA A 233 4.29 0.74 -18.44
N GLU A 234 5.37 0.31 -19.09
CA GLU A 234 5.41 -0.94 -19.84
C GLU A 234 5.40 -2.15 -18.90
N THR A 235 6.17 -2.09 -17.82
CA THR A 235 6.15 -3.10 -16.75
C THR A 235 4.75 -3.23 -16.13
N ALA A 236 4.09 -2.11 -15.89
CA ALA A 236 2.73 -2.07 -15.36
C ALA A 236 1.72 -2.74 -16.30
N ARG A 237 1.80 -2.47 -17.61
CA ARG A 237 0.93 -3.14 -18.59
C ARG A 237 1.12 -4.65 -18.57
N VAL A 238 2.38 -5.13 -18.50
CA VAL A 238 2.66 -6.56 -18.37
C VAL A 238 2.12 -7.11 -17.05
N TYR A 239 2.34 -6.40 -15.94
CA TYR A 239 1.85 -6.80 -14.62
C TYR A 239 0.33 -7.01 -14.61
N PHE A 240 -0.43 -6.01 -15.06
CA PHE A 240 -1.89 -6.09 -15.07
C PHE A 240 -2.42 -7.11 -16.10
N GLU A 241 -1.78 -7.26 -17.26
CA GLU A 241 -2.18 -8.28 -18.25
C GLU A 241 -1.89 -9.71 -17.75
N VAL A 242 -0.76 -9.94 -17.06
CA VAL A 242 -0.50 -11.22 -16.38
C VAL A 242 -1.59 -11.50 -15.35
N GLY A 243 -1.91 -10.52 -14.49
CA GLY A 243 -2.97 -10.64 -13.49
C GLY A 243 -4.32 -11.03 -14.09
N LYS A 244 -4.69 -10.40 -15.20
CA LYS A 244 -5.91 -10.71 -15.96
C LYS A 244 -5.89 -12.17 -16.48
N ARG A 245 -4.77 -12.64 -17.05
CA ARG A 245 -4.65 -14.00 -17.60
C ARG A 245 -4.72 -15.10 -16.54
N ILE A 246 -4.18 -14.85 -15.36
CA ILE A 246 -4.23 -15.80 -14.25
C ILE A 246 -5.46 -15.63 -13.34
N GLY A 247 -6.35 -14.67 -13.61
CA GLY A 247 -7.52 -14.39 -12.77
C GLY A 247 -7.16 -13.93 -11.36
N PHE A 248 -6.07 -13.18 -11.23
CA PHE A 248 -5.52 -12.70 -9.95
C PHE A 248 -6.51 -11.85 -9.17
N ASP A 249 -7.33 -11.05 -9.86
CA ASP A 249 -8.38 -10.22 -9.28
C ASP A 249 -9.40 -11.06 -8.50
N TRP A 250 -9.79 -12.23 -9.02
CA TRP A 250 -10.70 -13.15 -8.34
C TRP A 250 -10.05 -13.73 -7.07
N LEU A 251 -8.80 -14.21 -7.18
CA LEU A 251 -8.06 -14.72 -6.02
C LEU A 251 -7.94 -13.67 -4.92
N ARG A 252 -7.53 -12.45 -5.27
CA ARG A 252 -7.38 -11.34 -4.34
C ARG A 252 -8.72 -10.99 -3.67
N ALA A 253 -9.78 -10.85 -4.45
CA ALA A 253 -11.10 -10.55 -3.92
C ALA A 253 -11.63 -11.67 -2.99
N GLY A 254 -11.35 -12.93 -3.32
CA GLY A 254 -11.68 -14.08 -2.47
C GLY A 254 -10.93 -14.02 -1.13
N ILE A 255 -9.61 -13.79 -1.16
CA ILE A 255 -8.79 -13.69 0.05
C ILE A 255 -9.24 -12.52 0.95
N GLU A 256 -9.59 -11.37 0.38
CA GLU A 256 -10.06 -10.23 1.16
C GLU A 256 -11.44 -10.45 1.80
N LYS A 257 -12.29 -11.27 1.19
CA LYS A 257 -13.62 -11.64 1.71
C LYS A 257 -13.60 -12.74 2.76
N LEU A 258 -12.45 -13.42 2.98
CA LEU A 258 -12.36 -14.47 3.99
C LEU A 258 -12.80 -13.96 5.36
N THR A 259 -13.74 -14.67 5.96
CA THR A 259 -14.17 -14.41 7.34
C THR A 259 -13.03 -14.76 8.29
N VAL A 260 -12.77 -13.88 9.26
CA VAL A 260 -11.70 -14.02 10.24
C VAL A 260 -12.33 -14.04 11.63
N GLU A 261 -12.33 -15.20 12.26
CA GLU A 261 -12.91 -15.41 13.59
C GLU A 261 -11.86 -15.34 14.72
N GLY A 262 -10.57 -15.28 14.38
CA GLY A 262 -9.53 -15.25 15.39
C GLY A 262 -8.15 -14.88 14.82
N PRO A 263 -7.13 -14.76 15.70
CA PRO A 263 -5.80 -14.28 15.32
C PRO A 263 -5.13 -15.20 14.30
N TRP A 264 -5.27 -16.50 14.40
CA TRP A 264 -4.65 -17.45 13.46
C TRP A 264 -5.21 -17.33 12.05
N GLN A 265 -6.50 -17.11 11.91
CA GLN A 265 -7.12 -16.87 10.59
C GLN A 265 -6.71 -15.50 10.02
N ALA A 266 -6.50 -14.49 10.87
CA ALA A 266 -5.97 -13.20 10.43
C ALA A 266 -4.55 -13.34 9.86
N ILE A 267 -3.68 -14.10 10.55
CA ILE A 267 -2.32 -14.41 10.09
C ILE A 267 -2.36 -15.22 8.80
N ALA A 268 -3.18 -16.28 8.74
CA ALA A 268 -3.32 -17.12 7.55
C ALA A 268 -3.79 -16.31 6.32
N ARG A 269 -4.78 -15.42 6.49
CA ARG A 269 -5.24 -14.54 5.41
C ARG A 269 -4.13 -13.61 4.91
N THR A 270 -3.35 -13.05 5.83
CA THR A 270 -2.21 -12.19 5.48
C THR A 270 -1.15 -12.97 4.70
N ALA A 271 -0.75 -14.13 5.20
CA ALA A 271 0.24 -15.00 4.54
C ALA A 271 -0.22 -15.45 3.14
N LEU A 272 -1.49 -15.78 2.99
CA LEU A 272 -2.08 -16.17 1.71
C LEU A 272 -2.06 -15.02 0.70
N ARG A 273 -2.45 -13.82 1.13
CA ARG A 273 -2.39 -12.60 0.31
C ARG A 273 -0.97 -12.30 -0.14
N ASP A 274 -0.01 -12.32 0.78
CA ASP A 274 1.38 -12.01 0.49
C ASP A 274 2.02 -13.06 -0.44
N THR A 275 1.62 -14.31 -0.32
CA THR A 275 2.03 -15.38 -1.24
C THR A 275 1.46 -15.14 -2.64
N ALA A 276 0.18 -14.80 -2.76
CA ALA A 276 -0.45 -14.48 -4.03
C ALA A 276 0.25 -13.30 -4.74
N LEU A 277 0.57 -12.23 -4.01
CA LEU A 277 1.30 -11.08 -4.53
C LEU A 277 2.70 -11.45 -5.02
N ARG A 278 3.46 -12.24 -4.22
CA ARG A 278 4.79 -12.72 -4.63
C ARG A 278 4.73 -13.58 -5.89
N VAL A 279 3.72 -14.42 -6.02
CA VAL A 279 3.52 -15.25 -7.23
C VAL A 279 3.24 -14.36 -8.44
N HIS A 280 2.35 -13.38 -8.31
CA HIS A 280 2.03 -12.43 -9.39
C HIS A 280 3.28 -11.66 -9.84
N ARG A 281 4.06 -11.16 -8.90
CA ARG A 281 5.34 -10.53 -9.16
C ARG A 281 6.29 -11.43 -9.96
N ARG A 282 6.54 -12.66 -9.49
CA ARG A 282 7.42 -13.61 -10.18
C ARG A 282 6.96 -13.94 -11.61
N LEU A 283 5.67 -14.10 -11.82
CA LEU A 283 5.12 -14.33 -13.16
C LEU A 283 5.39 -13.14 -14.09
N THR A 284 5.24 -11.91 -13.59
CA THR A 284 5.59 -10.70 -14.35
C THR A 284 7.07 -10.65 -14.70
N GLU A 285 7.96 -10.95 -13.74
CA GLU A 285 9.40 -11.05 -13.95
C GLU A 285 9.75 -12.10 -15.02
N ARG A 286 9.10 -13.27 -15.00
CA ARG A 286 9.29 -14.31 -16.02
C ARG A 286 8.88 -13.87 -17.43
N VAL A 287 7.77 -13.17 -17.57
CA VAL A 287 7.35 -12.62 -18.86
C VAL A 287 8.40 -11.64 -19.40
N LEU A 288 8.87 -10.73 -18.55
CA LEU A 288 9.87 -9.73 -18.94
C LEU A 288 11.25 -10.33 -19.22
N ALA A 289 11.66 -11.36 -18.48
CA ALA A 289 12.93 -12.06 -18.67
C ALA A 289 13.08 -12.73 -20.05
N ARG A 290 11.96 -13.07 -20.71
CA ARG A 290 11.97 -13.63 -22.07
C ARG A 290 12.45 -12.64 -23.13
N LYS A 291 12.49 -11.33 -22.81
CA LYS A 291 12.96 -10.25 -23.71
C LYS A 291 12.26 -10.24 -25.08
N GLU A 292 11.06 -10.76 -25.15
CA GLU A 292 10.27 -10.76 -26.37
C GLU A 292 9.93 -9.32 -26.79
N ARG A 293 9.92 -9.06 -28.09
CA ARG A 293 9.56 -7.75 -28.63
C ARG A 293 8.04 -7.69 -28.84
N GLY A 294 7.47 -6.51 -28.70
CA GLY A 294 6.04 -6.29 -28.94
C GLY A 294 5.32 -5.63 -27.75
N THR A 295 4.00 -5.61 -27.83
CA THR A 295 3.14 -5.04 -26.80
C THR A 295 3.12 -5.93 -25.56
N ALA A 296 2.68 -5.40 -24.43
CA ALA A 296 2.49 -6.19 -23.20
C ALA A 296 1.58 -7.41 -23.44
N GLU A 297 0.51 -7.20 -24.19
CA GLU A 297 -0.43 -8.28 -24.53
C GLU A 297 0.23 -9.38 -25.36
N SER A 298 1.02 -9.04 -26.40
CA SER A 298 1.73 -10.04 -27.22
C SER A 298 2.77 -10.82 -26.41
N ARG A 299 3.52 -10.15 -25.52
CA ARG A 299 4.49 -10.80 -24.62
C ARG A 299 3.82 -11.78 -23.67
N VAL A 300 2.70 -11.37 -23.07
CA VAL A 300 1.94 -12.25 -22.17
C VAL A 300 1.31 -13.40 -22.95
N THR A 301 0.82 -13.19 -24.18
CA THR A 301 0.29 -14.26 -25.04
C THR A 301 1.35 -15.29 -25.38
N ALA A 302 2.56 -14.87 -25.78
CA ALA A 302 3.66 -15.80 -26.02
C ALA A 302 4.09 -16.57 -24.78
N TRP A 303 4.05 -15.94 -23.58
CA TRP A 303 4.26 -16.63 -22.32
C TRP A 303 3.14 -17.66 -22.05
N VAL A 304 1.88 -17.32 -22.29
CA VAL A 304 0.71 -18.21 -22.15
C VAL A 304 0.87 -19.45 -23.02
N GLU A 305 1.27 -19.28 -24.29
CA GLU A 305 1.52 -20.39 -25.23
C GLU A 305 2.65 -21.30 -24.73
N ALA A 306 3.73 -20.72 -24.21
CA ALA A 306 4.86 -21.47 -23.67
C ALA A 306 4.53 -22.20 -22.36
N ALA A 307 3.68 -21.61 -21.49
CA ALA A 307 3.22 -22.24 -20.26
C ALA A 307 2.25 -23.41 -20.49
N GLY A 308 1.60 -23.47 -21.66
CA GLY A 308 0.89 -24.59 -22.21
C GLY A 308 -0.02 -25.34 -21.23
N LYS A 309 0.34 -26.60 -20.93
CA LYS A 309 -0.50 -27.49 -20.10
C LYS A 309 -0.72 -27.01 -18.68
N ASP A 310 0.27 -26.39 -18.06
CA ASP A 310 0.20 -25.97 -16.66
C ASP A 310 -0.79 -24.80 -16.49
N LEU A 311 -0.73 -23.84 -17.41
CA LEU A 311 -1.69 -22.74 -17.39
C LEU A 311 -3.11 -23.21 -17.75
N ALA A 312 -3.25 -24.15 -18.71
CA ALA A 312 -4.55 -24.73 -19.05
C ALA A 312 -5.17 -25.49 -17.85
N LEU A 313 -4.34 -26.22 -17.08
CA LEU A 313 -4.78 -26.87 -15.85
C LEU A 313 -5.25 -25.84 -14.82
N TRP A 314 -4.46 -24.78 -14.60
CA TRP A 314 -4.85 -23.71 -13.70
C TRP A 314 -6.16 -23.04 -14.12
N GLN A 315 -6.33 -22.72 -15.39
CA GLN A 315 -7.56 -22.06 -15.88
C GLN A 315 -8.81 -22.93 -15.68
N ARG A 316 -8.70 -24.25 -15.85
CA ARG A 316 -9.79 -25.18 -15.49
C ARG A 316 -10.07 -25.15 -14.01
N THR A 317 -9.05 -25.31 -13.17
CA THR A 317 -9.18 -25.23 -11.69
C THR A 317 -9.86 -23.92 -11.27
N LEU A 318 -9.45 -22.79 -11.83
CA LEU A 318 -10.06 -21.47 -11.54
C LEU A 318 -11.54 -21.43 -11.95
N THR A 319 -11.88 -22.03 -13.09
CA THR A 319 -13.27 -22.12 -13.58
C THR A 319 -14.12 -22.96 -12.64
N ASP A 320 -13.61 -24.12 -12.21
CA ASP A 320 -14.30 -25.01 -11.27
C ASP A 320 -14.49 -24.35 -9.90
N MET A 321 -13.47 -23.66 -9.38
CA MET A 321 -13.55 -22.93 -8.13
C MET A 321 -14.60 -21.80 -8.19
N ARG A 322 -14.66 -21.07 -9.32
CA ARG A 322 -15.67 -20.02 -9.54
C ARG A 322 -17.09 -20.59 -9.59
N ALA A 323 -17.27 -21.69 -10.31
CA ALA A 323 -18.56 -22.37 -10.45
C ALA A 323 -19.06 -22.93 -9.11
N ALA A 324 -18.17 -23.45 -8.28
CA ALA A 324 -18.49 -23.96 -6.95
C ALA A 324 -18.77 -22.86 -5.93
N GLY A 325 -18.59 -21.58 -6.28
CA GLY A 325 -18.67 -20.47 -5.31
C GLY A 325 -17.64 -20.56 -4.19
N ALA A 326 -16.55 -21.29 -4.43
CA ALA A 326 -15.53 -21.61 -3.45
C ALA A 326 -14.75 -20.35 -3.03
N GLY A 327 -14.83 -20.01 -1.74
CA GLY A 327 -14.21 -18.81 -1.18
C GLY A 327 -13.73 -19.01 0.27
N ASP A 328 -13.49 -20.25 0.70
CA ASP A 328 -12.91 -20.58 1.99
C ASP A 328 -11.38 -20.62 1.95
N PHE A 329 -10.75 -20.68 3.14
CA PHE A 329 -9.29 -20.72 3.29
C PHE A 329 -8.65 -21.88 2.52
N ALA A 330 -9.22 -23.10 2.60
CA ALA A 330 -8.65 -24.28 1.98
C ALA A 330 -8.64 -24.15 0.45
N THR A 331 -9.75 -23.76 -0.12
CA THR A 331 -9.90 -23.58 -1.57
C THR A 331 -8.98 -22.50 -2.11
N LEU A 332 -8.93 -21.32 -1.46
CA LEU A 332 -8.07 -20.23 -1.91
C LEU A 332 -6.58 -20.57 -1.73
N THR A 333 -6.21 -21.38 -0.71
CA THR A 333 -4.84 -21.89 -0.57
C THR A 333 -4.47 -22.79 -1.73
N VAL A 334 -5.35 -23.73 -2.12
CA VAL A 334 -5.14 -24.57 -3.31
C VAL A 334 -5.00 -23.73 -4.58
N GLY A 335 -5.81 -22.67 -4.72
CA GLY A 335 -5.73 -21.74 -5.84
C GLY A 335 -4.37 -21.05 -5.92
N VAL A 336 -3.91 -20.46 -4.82
CA VAL A 336 -2.62 -19.75 -4.75
C VAL A 336 -1.45 -20.71 -5.01
N GLU A 337 -1.49 -21.92 -4.44
CA GLU A 337 -0.47 -22.94 -4.66
C GLU A 337 -0.44 -23.45 -6.12
N SER A 338 -1.61 -23.54 -6.76
CA SER A 338 -1.70 -23.90 -8.18
C SER A 338 -1.08 -22.83 -9.07
N VAL A 339 -1.35 -21.55 -8.81
CA VAL A 339 -0.70 -20.44 -9.55
C VAL A 339 0.81 -20.40 -9.25
N ARG A 340 1.23 -20.72 -8.02
CA ARG A 340 2.66 -20.76 -7.64
C ARG A 340 3.45 -21.74 -8.52
N LYS A 341 2.86 -22.87 -8.92
CA LYS A 341 3.52 -23.82 -9.83
C LYS A 341 3.85 -23.22 -11.20
N LEU A 342 3.05 -22.25 -11.67
CA LEU A 342 3.34 -21.51 -12.90
C LEU A 342 4.55 -20.58 -12.75
N ALA A 343 4.90 -20.20 -11.53
CA ALA A 343 6.00 -19.28 -11.24
C ALA A 343 7.34 -20.01 -10.98
N ASN A 344 7.34 -21.32 -10.90
CA ASN A 344 8.53 -22.16 -10.80
C ASN A 344 8.95 -22.67 -12.17
#